data_20952025ad4967abaa2ea9c3b5c5b22e
#
_entry.id   20952025ad4967abaa2ea9c3b5c5b22e
#
_cell.length_a   1.000
_cell.length_b   1.000
_cell.length_c   1.000
_cell.angle_alpha   90.00
_cell.angle_beta   90.00
_cell.angle_gamma   90.00
#
_symmetry.space_group_name_H-M   'P 1'
#
loop_
_entity.id
_entity.type
_entity.pdbx_description
1 polymer ?
#
loop_
_entity_poly.entity_id
_entity_poly.type
_entity_poly.pdbx_seq_one_letter_code
_entity_poly.pdbx_strand_id
1 'polypeptide(L)'
;VPEGDQQYFADTLREHSSLMRQIRRQFEMLAPEVYRKTKHLPDGEDFDLDAVIESIIDKWAGESPTDKVHWRRNKVERDVSVVFLLDMSASTAEAIDDARRDTWEAPDDPVEYMAWLRTRRLEGHGRSYKRIIDLEKESLVLLINALETIGDVYGIYGFSGYGRENVEFYTIKDIAETFSERVKKRIDRVTPLHATR
;
A
#
# COMPACT_ATOMS: atom_id res chain seq x y z
N VAL A 1 -6.79 16.80 -3.52
CA VAL A 1 -7.64 16.44 -2.36
C VAL A 1 -7.42 17.49 -1.28
N PRO A 2 -8.48 18.09 -0.68
CA PRO A 2 -8.32 19.01 0.44
C PRO A 2 -7.67 18.32 1.65
N GLU A 3 -6.99 19.11 2.50
CA GLU A 3 -6.30 18.57 3.67
C GLU A 3 -7.27 18.27 4.83
N GLY A 4 -7.12 17.10 5.45
CA GLY A 4 -7.85 16.62 6.63
C GLY A 4 -7.03 16.66 7.92
N ASP A 5 -7.35 15.74 8.84
CA ASP A 5 -6.61 15.57 10.07
C ASP A 5 -5.46 14.56 9.89
N GLN A 6 -4.30 14.86 10.42
CA GLN A 6 -3.15 13.97 10.42
C GLN A 6 -3.27 12.84 11.45
N GLN A 7 -4.14 13.00 12.46
CA GLN A 7 -4.31 12.01 13.53
C GLN A 7 -4.90 10.69 13.04
N TYR A 8 -5.74 10.73 11.99
CA TYR A 8 -6.33 9.53 11.39
C TYR A 8 -5.28 8.46 11.07
N PHE A 9 -4.16 8.84 10.46
CA PHE A 9 -3.09 7.91 10.11
C PHE A 9 -2.49 7.22 11.35
N ALA A 10 -2.21 7.99 12.40
CA ALA A 10 -1.64 7.47 13.64
C ALA A 10 -2.62 6.58 14.41
N ASP A 11 -3.90 6.94 14.44
CA ASP A 11 -4.94 6.18 15.14
C ASP A 11 -5.22 4.85 14.43
N THR A 12 -5.26 4.83 13.10
CA THR A 12 -5.37 3.60 12.31
C THR A 12 -4.21 2.62 12.58
N LEU A 13 -2.97 3.11 12.62
CA LEU A 13 -1.81 2.27 12.95
C LEU A 13 -1.87 1.72 14.37
N ARG A 14 -2.39 2.48 15.32
CA ARG A 14 -2.55 2.06 16.72
C ARG A 14 -3.63 0.98 16.83
N GLU A 15 -4.78 1.18 16.20
CA GLU A 15 -5.90 0.24 16.18
C GLU A 15 -5.49 -1.10 15.58
N HIS A 16 -4.79 -1.09 14.46
CA HIS A 16 -4.36 -2.28 13.73
C HIS A 16 -2.92 -2.73 14.02
N SER A 17 -2.38 -2.43 15.22
CA SER A 17 -0.98 -2.67 15.56
C SER A 17 -0.52 -4.14 15.46
N SER A 18 -1.41 -5.11 15.69
CA SER A 18 -1.10 -6.54 15.55
C SER A 18 -0.98 -6.94 14.08
N LEU A 19 -1.92 -6.50 13.25
CA LEU A 19 -1.92 -6.75 11.81
C LEU A 19 -0.72 -6.06 11.14
N MET A 20 -0.41 -4.82 11.56
CA MET A 20 0.76 -4.08 11.09
C MET A 20 2.07 -4.83 11.31
N ARG A 21 2.25 -5.47 12.46
CA ARG A 21 3.44 -6.29 12.73
C ARG A 21 3.54 -7.50 11.80
N GLN A 22 2.43 -8.13 11.46
CA GLN A 22 2.41 -9.25 10.52
C GLN A 22 2.75 -8.79 9.10
N ILE A 23 2.12 -7.72 8.62
CA ILE A 23 2.37 -7.13 7.30
C ILE A 23 3.85 -6.74 7.19
N ARG A 24 4.37 -6.00 8.16
CA ARG A 24 5.78 -5.58 8.19
C ARG A 24 6.73 -6.77 8.08
N ARG A 25 6.51 -7.84 8.85
CA ARG A 25 7.32 -9.06 8.78
C ARG A 25 7.29 -9.70 7.39
N GLN A 26 6.13 -9.73 6.73
CA GLN A 26 6.03 -10.26 5.37
C GLN A 26 6.80 -9.38 4.36
N PHE A 27 6.71 -8.06 4.49
CA PHE A 27 7.43 -7.14 3.63
C PHE A 27 8.95 -7.18 3.87
N GLU A 28 9.41 -7.34 5.11
CA GLU A 28 10.82 -7.53 5.44
C GLU A 28 11.39 -8.81 4.79
N MET A 29 10.60 -9.88 4.68
CA MET A 29 11.01 -11.11 3.97
C MET A 29 11.07 -10.93 2.44
N LEU A 30 10.32 -9.97 1.89
CA LEU A 30 10.37 -9.61 0.48
C LEU A 30 11.50 -8.63 0.15
N ALA A 31 12.12 -8.02 1.16
CA ALA A 31 13.28 -7.17 0.97
C ALA A 31 14.41 -8.02 0.35
N PRO A 32 15.02 -7.60 -0.78
CA PRO A 32 16.09 -8.36 -1.39
C PRO A 32 17.30 -8.46 -0.45
N GLU A 33 18.08 -9.53 -0.58
CA GLU A 33 19.40 -9.57 0.03
C GLU A 33 20.17 -8.30 -0.37
N VAL A 34 20.57 -7.51 0.62
CA VAL A 34 21.14 -6.19 0.44
C VAL A 34 22.42 -6.21 -0.40
N TYR A 35 23.01 -7.40 -0.57
CA TYR A 35 24.27 -7.59 -1.29
C TYR A 35 24.22 -8.82 -2.21
N ARG A 36 24.55 -8.61 -3.47
CA ARG A 36 24.78 -9.68 -4.44
C ARG A 36 26.29 -9.85 -4.68
N LYS A 37 26.76 -11.09 -4.56
CA LYS A 37 28.16 -11.44 -4.90
C LYS A 37 28.30 -11.44 -6.44
N THR A 38 29.10 -10.53 -6.97
CA THR A 38 29.48 -10.50 -8.38
C THR A 38 30.89 -11.05 -8.50
N LYS A 39 31.07 -12.11 -9.28
CA LYS A 39 32.32 -12.81 -9.52
C LYS A 39 32.98 -12.35 -10.83
N HIS A 40 34.19 -12.84 -11.07
CA HIS A 40 34.97 -12.60 -12.30
C HIS A 40 35.23 -11.10 -12.58
N LEU A 41 35.69 -10.40 -11.56
CA LEU A 41 36.09 -9.01 -11.63
C LEU A 41 37.63 -8.88 -11.64
N PRO A 42 38.21 -7.88 -12.34
CA PRO A 42 39.63 -7.61 -12.30
C PRO A 42 40.08 -7.04 -10.95
N ASP A 43 39.14 -6.47 -10.18
CA ASP A 43 39.35 -5.90 -8.85
C ASP A 43 38.14 -6.18 -7.94
N GLY A 44 38.35 -6.43 -6.65
CA GLY A 44 37.28 -6.80 -5.75
C GLY A 44 37.69 -6.78 -4.28
N GLU A 45 36.76 -7.25 -3.41
CA GLU A 45 36.96 -7.33 -1.96
C GLU A 45 37.84 -8.51 -1.58
N ASP A 46 37.75 -9.64 -2.36
CA ASP A 46 38.46 -10.87 -2.08
C ASP A 46 38.59 -11.70 -3.37
N PHE A 47 39.39 -12.77 -3.33
CA PHE A 47 39.61 -13.64 -4.45
C PHE A 47 38.49 -14.68 -4.63
N ASP A 48 38.10 -14.94 -5.87
CA ASP A 48 37.34 -16.12 -6.24
C ASP A 48 38.32 -17.27 -6.46
N LEU A 49 38.39 -18.19 -5.48
CA LEU A 49 39.35 -19.28 -5.49
C LEU A 49 39.24 -20.17 -6.73
N ASP A 50 38.03 -20.39 -7.24
CA ASP A 50 37.80 -21.17 -8.45
C ASP A 50 38.47 -20.49 -9.66
N ALA A 51 38.25 -19.19 -9.83
CA ALA A 51 38.85 -18.40 -10.89
C ALA A 51 40.41 -18.26 -10.77
N VAL A 52 40.90 -18.24 -9.51
CA VAL A 52 42.37 -18.27 -9.29
C VAL A 52 42.97 -19.61 -9.73
N ILE A 53 42.33 -20.73 -9.40
CA ILE A 53 42.79 -22.06 -9.81
C ILE A 53 42.77 -22.20 -11.32
N GLU A 54 41.70 -21.77 -11.99
CA GLU A 54 41.60 -21.76 -13.45
C GLU A 54 42.74 -20.92 -14.08
N SER A 55 42.99 -19.72 -13.58
CA SER A 55 44.07 -18.84 -14.04
C SER A 55 45.46 -19.45 -13.88
N ILE A 56 45.68 -20.28 -12.83
CA ILE A 56 46.94 -21.01 -12.62
C ILE A 56 47.07 -22.15 -13.63
N ILE A 57 45.98 -22.87 -13.90
CA ILE A 57 45.93 -23.97 -14.86
C ILE A 57 46.24 -23.45 -16.27
N ASP A 58 45.60 -22.35 -16.69
CA ASP A 58 45.82 -21.67 -17.98
C ASP A 58 47.30 -21.28 -18.15
N LYS A 59 47.89 -20.70 -17.10
CA LYS A 59 49.31 -20.37 -17.09
C LYS A 59 50.24 -21.58 -17.29
N TRP A 60 49.90 -22.72 -16.67
CA TRP A 60 50.69 -23.97 -16.85
C TRP A 60 50.47 -24.57 -18.22
N ALA A 61 49.26 -24.40 -18.80
CA ALA A 61 48.96 -24.84 -20.16
C ALA A 61 49.61 -23.95 -21.24
N GLY A 62 50.23 -22.81 -20.86
CA GLY A 62 50.84 -21.85 -21.81
C GLY A 62 49.81 -20.89 -22.40
N GLU A 63 48.61 -20.83 -21.86
CA GLU A 63 47.57 -19.87 -22.23
C GLU A 63 47.71 -18.55 -21.45
N SER A 64 47.04 -17.49 -21.91
CA SER A 64 47.03 -16.22 -21.21
C SER A 64 46.07 -16.28 -20.04
N PRO A 65 46.56 -16.23 -18.76
CA PRO A 65 45.68 -16.31 -17.59
C PRO A 65 44.76 -15.08 -17.51
N THR A 66 43.55 -15.29 -17.03
CA THR A 66 42.61 -14.20 -16.79
C THR A 66 43.01 -13.39 -15.54
N ASP A 67 42.86 -12.07 -15.60
CA ASP A 67 43.02 -11.18 -14.45
C ASP A 67 41.73 -11.05 -13.61
N LYS A 68 40.62 -11.65 -14.06
CA LYS A 68 39.29 -11.54 -13.42
C LYS A 68 39.11 -12.56 -12.30
N VAL A 69 39.97 -12.53 -11.31
CA VAL A 69 40.00 -13.48 -10.20
C VAL A 69 39.38 -12.98 -8.91
N HIS A 70 38.76 -11.81 -8.94
CA HIS A 70 38.16 -11.20 -7.77
C HIS A 70 36.63 -11.29 -7.77
N TRP A 71 36.07 -11.13 -6.60
CA TRP A 71 34.62 -10.90 -6.42
C TRP A 71 34.38 -9.72 -5.50
N ARG A 72 33.19 -9.09 -5.64
CA ARG A 72 32.73 -7.97 -4.83
C ARG A 72 31.27 -8.17 -4.43
N ARG A 73 30.91 -7.66 -3.27
CA ARG A 73 29.51 -7.52 -2.85
C ARG A 73 28.95 -6.22 -3.40
N ASN A 74 28.12 -6.32 -4.40
CA ASN A 74 27.38 -5.16 -4.89
C ASN A 74 26.06 -5.03 -4.15
N LYS A 75 25.78 -3.83 -3.63
CA LYS A 75 24.45 -3.51 -3.10
C LYS A 75 23.46 -3.57 -4.25
N VAL A 76 22.47 -4.45 -4.13
CA VAL A 76 21.35 -4.50 -5.08
C VAL A 76 20.36 -3.46 -4.61
N GLU A 77 20.23 -2.37 -5.36
CA GLU A 77 19.14 -1.43 -5.14
C GLU A 77 17.85 -2.03 -5.66
N ARG A 78 16.79 -1.93 -4.87
CA ARG A 78 15.45 -2.37 -5.25
C ARG A 78 14.85 -1.32 -6.18
N ASP A 79 14.62 -1.70 -7.42
CA ASP A 79 13.99 -0.83 -8.43
C ASP A 79 12.52 -1.24 -8.59
N VAL A 80 11.74 -1.00 -7.54
CA VAL A 80 10.30 -1.30 -7.51
C VAL A 80 9.53 -0.02 -7.24
N SER A 81 8.53 0.21 -8.08
CA SER A 81 7.56 1.29 -7.90
C SER A 81 6.16 0.72 -7.77
N VAL A 82 5.43 1.15 -6.76
CA VAL A 82 4.07 0.68 -6.46
C VAL A 82 3.07 1.81 -6.73
N VAL A 83 1.96 1.49 -7.36
CA VAL A 83 0.87 2.45 -7.55
C VAL A 83 -0.39 1.89 -6.89
N PHE A 84 -0.94 2.65 -5.94
CA PHE A 84 -2.25 2.39 -5.37
C PHE A 84 -3.29 3.18 -6.13
N LEU A 85 -4.32 2.48 -6.56
CA LEU A 85 -5.46 3.07 -7.23
C LEU A 85 -6.73 2.78 -6.42
N LEU A 86 -7.27 3.81 -5.77
CA LEU A 86 -8.45 3.72 -4.89
C LEU A 86 -9.72 3.98 -5.70
N ASP A 87 -10.70 3.12 -5.53
CA ASP A 87 -12.05 3.38 -6.04
C ASP A 87 -12.77 4.34 -5.10
N MET A 88 -13.04 5.55 -5.59
CA MET A 88 -13.77 6.58 -4.86
C MET A 88 -15.21 6.74 -5.40
N SER A 89 -15.75 5.73 -6.07
CA SER A 89 -17.11 5.75 -6.57
C SER A 89 -18.14 5.72 -5.43
N ALA A 90 -19.38 6.09 -5.73
CA ALA A 90 -20.44 6.15 -4.72
C ALA A 90 -20.77 4.79 -4.07
N SER A 91 -20.52 3.68 -4.78
CA SER A 91 -20.73 2.34 -4.24
C SER A 91 -19.84 2.04 -3.03
N THR A 92 -18.67 2.67 -2.92
CA THR A 92 -17.78 2.52 -1.77
C THR A 92 -18.31 3.18 -0.49
N ALA A 93 -19.40 3.96 -0.59
CA ALA A 93 -20.13 4.49 0.56
C ALA A 93 -21.01 3.43 1.26
N GLU A 94 -21.20 2.27 0.65
CA GLU A 94 -22.01 1.19 1.24
C GLU A 94 -21.37 0.65 2.51
N ALA A 95 -22.25 0.25 3.48
CA ALA A 95 -21.81 -0.37 4.71
C ALA A 95 -21.29 -1.80 4.46
N ILE A 96 -20.21 -2.19 5.16
CA ILE A 96 -19.62 -3.53 5.04
C ILE A 96 -20.50 -4.60 5.68
N ASP A 97 -21.30 -4.25 6.70
CA ASP A 97 -22.16 -5.20 7.44
C ASP A 97 -23.46 -5.44 6.71
N ASP A 98 -23.62 -6.62 6.11
CA ASP A 98 -24.87 -7.11 5.53
C ASP A 98 -25.98 -7.34 6.57
N ALA A 99 -25.65 -7.53 7.84
CA ALA A 99 -26.62 -7.72 8.92
C ALA A 99 -27.60 -6.55 9.09
N ARG A 100 -27.40 -5.44 8.39
CA ARG A 100 -28.31 -4.29 8.39
C ARG A 100 -29.17 -4.15 7.16
N ARG A 101 -28.94 -4.93 6.10
CA ARG A 101 -29.87 -4.95 4.96
C ARG A 101 -31.23 -5.53 5.35
N ASP A 102 -31.25 -6.52 6.26
CA ASP A 102 -32.46 -7.22 6.68
C ASP A 102 -33.37 -6.40 7.61
N THR A 103 -32.88 -5.30 8.20
CA THR A 103 -33.68 -4.42 9.07
C THR A 103 -34.28 -3.21 8.34
N TRP A 104 -34.20 -3.17 7.02
CA TRP A 104 -34.60 -2.00 6.22
C TRP A 104 -36.02 -2.08 5.67
N GLU A 105 -36.70 -3.21 5.80
CA GLU A 105 -38.11 -3.29 5.44
C GLU A 105 -38.92 -2.50 6.47
N ALA A 106 -39.60 -1.46 5.99
CA ALA A 106 -40.49 -0.68 6.80
C ALA A 106 -41.69 -1.57 7.20
N PRO A 107 -42.13 -1.61 8.47
CA PRO A 107 -43.34 -2.32 8.85
C PRO A 107 -44.54 -1.81 8.08
N ASP A 108 -45.43 -2.72 7.67
CA ASP A 108 -46.70 -2.38 7.00
C ASP A 108 -47.71 -1.73 7.93
N ASP A 109 -47.58 -1.94 9.25
CA ASP A 109 -48.47 -1.36 10.26
C ASP A 109 -48.11 0.12 10.51
N PRO A 110 -49.05 1.05 10.40
CA PRO A 110 -48.82 2.47 10.61
C PRO A 110 -48.25 2.85 12.00
N VAL A 111 -48.61 2.10 13.05
CA VAL A 111 -48.14 2.34 14.42
C VAL A 111 -46.68 1.87 14.57
N GLU A 112 -46.41 0.67 14.05
CA GLU A 112 -45.03 0.13 14.00
C GLU A 112 -44.12 0.97 13.09
N TYR A 113 -44.63 1.49 11.97
CA TYR A 113 -43.92 2.40 11.09
C TYR A 113 -43.50 3.67 11.80
N MET A 114 -44.38 4.28 12.62
CA MET A 114 -44.06 5.48 13.40
C MET A 114 -43.04 5.19 14.51
N ALA A 115 -43.12 4.04 15.14
CA ALA A 115 -42.14 3.60 16.14
C ALA A 115 -40.80 3.34 15.47
N TRP A 116 -40.78 2.69 14.32
CA TRP A 116 -39.60 2.43 13.50
C TRP A 116 -38.92 3.74 13.03
N LEU A 117 -39.69 4.75 12.56
CA LEU A 117 -39.18 6.07 12.23
C LEU A 117 -38.56 6.79 13.42
N ARG A 118 -39.14 6.64 14.63
CA ARG A 118 -38.57 7.22 15.87
C ARG A 118 -37.23 6.58 16.22
N THR A 119 -37.17 5.26 16.20
CA THR A 119 -35.96 4.50 16.50
C THR A 119 -34.87 4.85 15.50
N ARG A 120 -35.23 4.95 14.23
CA ARG A 120 -34.31 5.32 13.16
C ARG A 120 -33.74 6.74 13.28
N ARG A 121 -34.56 7.70 13.76
CA ARG A 121 -34.12 9.07 14.04
C ARG A 121 -33.13 9.13 15.21
N LEU A 122 -33.33 8.29 16.21
CA LEU A 122 -32.45 8.20 17.38
C LEU A 122 -31.16 7.42 17.06
N GLU A 123 -31.25 6.35 16.27
CA GLU A 123 -30.09 5.54 15.87
C GLU A 123 -29.23 6.20 14.79
N GLY A 124 -29.80 7.04 13.93
CA GLY A 124 -29.07 7.77 12.88
C GLY A 124 -28.06 8.77 13.39
N HIS A 125 -28.08 9.13 14.68
CA HIS A 125 -27.16 10.07 15.29
C HIS A 125 -26.04 9.44 16.13
N GLY A 126 -25.96 8.10 16.24
CA GLY A 126 -25.03 7.47 17.18
C GLY A 126 -24.23 6.25 16.73
N ARG A 127 -24.45 5.69 15.56
CA ARG A 127 -23.70 4.51 15.10
C ARG A 127 -23.00 4.81 13.77
N SER A 128 -21.71 5.11 13.87
CA SER A 128 -20.81 5.13 12.72
C SER A 128 -20.66 3.68 12.23
N TYR A 129 -21.27 3.34 11.09
CA TYR A 129 -21.02 2.07 10.40
C TYR A 129 -19.81 2.24 9.50
N LYS A 130 -18.99 1.19 9.44
CA LYS A 130 -17.79 1.15 8.62
C LYS A 130 -18.19 0.96 7.15
N ARG A 131 -17.72 1.82 6.28
CA ARG A 131 -17.97 1.77 4.84
C ARG A 131 -16.84 1.04 4.12
N ILE A 132 -17.07 0.62 2.89
CA ILE A 132 -16.04 0.01 2.04
C ILE A 132 -14.83 0.95 1.92
N ILE A 133 -15.05 2.23 1.63
CA ILE A 133 -13.97 3.23 1.54
C ILE A 133 -13.16 3.37 2.83
N ASP A 134 -13.77 3.20 3.99
CA ASP A 134 -13.06 3.29 5.27
C ASP A 134 -12.10 2.10 5.44
N LEU A 135 -12.50 0.89 5.00
CA LEU A 135 -11.64 -0.28 4.99
C LEU A 135 -10.48 -0.14 3.97
N GLU A 136 -10.77 0.42 2.79
CA GLU A 136 -9.74 0.69 1.79
C GLU A 136 -8.70 1.69 2.32
N LYS A 137 -9.13 2.77 2.98
CA LYS A 137 -8.25 3.75 3.63
C LYS A 137 -7.38 3.12 4.72
N GLU A 138 -7.95 2.29 5.59
CA GLU A 138 -7.20 1.61 6.63
C GLU A 138 -6.16 0.65 6.03
N SER A 139 -6.55 -0.14 5.04
CA SER A 139 -5.65 -1.03 4.32
C SER A 139 -4.50 -0.27 3.66
N LEU A 140 -4.82 0.87 3.03
CA LEU A 140 -3.83 1.75 2.42
C LEU A 140 -2.82 2.27 3.46
N VAL A 141 -3.28 2.72 4.64
CA VAL A 141 -2.40 3.20 5.73
C VAL A 141 -1.41 2.11 6.16
N LEU A 142 -1.88 0.87 6.30
CA LEU A 142 -1.03 -0.27 6.68
C LEU A 142 0.01 -0.58 5.61
N LEU A 143 -0.38 -0.58 4.33
CA LEU A 143 0.52 -0.86 3.22
C LEU A 143 1.55 0.26 3.03
N ILE A 144 1.15 1.52 3.15
CA ILE A 144 2.08 2.66 3.11
C ILE A 144 3.14 2.53 4.20
N ASN A 145 2.74 2.21 5.44
CA ASN A 145 3.69 2.07 6.53
C ASN A 145 4.70 0.93 6.27
N ALA A 146 4.26 -0.17 5.63
CA ALA A 146 5.16 -1.25 5.24
C ALA A 146 6.14 -0.81 4.14
N LEU A 147 5.67 -0.11 3.09
CA LEU A 147 6.51 0.39 2.01
C LEU A 147 7.53 1.43 2.49
N GLU A 148 7.13 2.35 3.37
CA GLU A 148 8.06 3.30 4.01
C GLU A 148 9.16 2.59 4.80
N THR A 149 8.85 1.44 5.41
CA THR A 149 9.84 0.65 6.16
C THR A 149 10.91 0.04 5.25
N ILE A 150 10.54 -0.41 4.04
CA ILE A 150 11.47 -1.02 3.09
C ILE A 150 12.07 0.00 2.11
N GLY A 151 11.54 1.22 2.06
CA GLY A 151 12.05 2.32 1.24
C GLY A 151 11.66 2.25 -0.24
N ASP A 152 10.58 1.55 -0.59
CA ASP A 152 10.08 1.51 -1.96
C ASP A 152 9.41 2.81 -2.37
N VAL A 153 9.51 3.13 -3.66
CA VAL A 153 8.82 4.28 -4.27
C VAL A 153 7.37 3.93 -4.55
N TYR A 154 6.42 4.81 -4.18
CA TYR A 154 5.00 4.56 -4.44
C TYR A 154 4.22 5.85 -4.71
N GLY A 155 3.15 5.70 -5.51
CA GLY A 155 2.14 6.72 -5.77
C GLY A 155 0.77 6.27 -5.26
N ILE A 156 -0.09 7.22 -4.92
CA ILE A 156 -1.46 6.99 -4.45
C ILE A 156 -2.40 7.87 -5.25
N TYR A 157 -3.32 7.24 -5.94
CA TYR A 157 -4.29 7.91 -6.78
C TYR A 157 -5.70 7.38 -6.49
N GLY A 158 -6.68 8.21 -6.67
CA GLY A 158 -8.08 7.84 -6.61
C GLY A 158 -8.76 8.03 -7.95
N PHE A 159 -9.79 7.28 -8.22
CA PHE A 159 -10.64 7.50 -9.38
C PHE A 159 -12.11 7.43 -8.99
N SER A 160 -12.93 8.15 -9.74
CA SER A 160 -14.39 8.09 -9.66
C SER A 160 -14.97 8.26 -11.06
N GLY A 161 -16.09 7.60 -11.34
CA GLY A 161 -16.76 7.69 -12.61
C GLY A 161 -18.08 8.45 -12.52
N TYR A 162 -18.33 9.33 -13.49
CA TYR A 162 -19.63 9.97 -13.69
C TYR A 162 -20.16 9.63 -15.08
N GLY A 163 -21.13 8.71 -15.13
CA GLY A 163 -21.61 8.16 -16.40
C GLY A 163 -20.58 7.23 -17.06
N ARG A 164 -20.77 6.97 -18.38
CA ARG A 164 -19.90 6.03 -19.13
C ARG A 164 -18.62 6.66 -19.67
N GLU A 165 -18.57 7.98 -19.80
CA GLU A 165 -17.53 8.66 -20.57
C GLU A 165 -16.63 9.55 -19.70
N ASN A 166 -17.02 9.84 -18.46
CA ASN A 166 -16.28 10.72 -17.58
C ASN A 166 -15.66 9.96 -16.41
N VAL A 167 -14.35 9.82 -16.45
CA VAL A 167 -13.56 9.30 -15.31
C VAL A 167 -12.75 10.44 -14.75
N GLU A 168 -12.96 10.73 -13.49
CA GLU A 168 -12.18 11.71 -12.73
C GLU A 168 -11.03 11.00 -12.00
N PHE A 169 -9.85 11.60 -12.06
CA PHE A 169 -8.63 11.07 -11.49
C PHE A 169 -8.07 12.04 -10.44
N TYR A 170 -7.79 11.54 -9.25
CA TYR A 170 -7.38 12.35 -8.11
C TYR A 170 -5.98 11.94 -7.63
N THR A 171 -5.06 12.88 -7.58
CA THR A 171 -3.74 12.64 -6.99
C THR A 171 -3.79 12.87 -5.50
N ILE A 172 -3.55 11.81 -4.71
CA ILE A 172 -3.43 11.86 -3.25
C ILE A 172 -1.95 12.01 -2.89
N LYS A 173 -1.08 11.19 -3.51
CA LYS A 173 0.38 11.31 -3.45
C LYS A 173 0.95 11.00 -4.82
N ASP A 174 1.69 11.93 -5.39
CA ASP A 174 2.44 11.67 -6.62
C ASP A 174 3.60 10.69 -6.33
N ILE A 175 3.98 9.92 -7.35
CA ILE A 175 5.08 8.95 -7.23
C ILE A 175 6.41 9.62 -6.88
N ALA A 176 6.64 10.83 -7.37
CA ALA A 176 7.83 11.64 -7.09
C ALA A 176 7.73 12.44 -5.77
N GLU A 177 6.55 12.52 -5.15
CA GLU A 177 6.33 13.22 -3.88
C GLU A 177 6.81 12.35 -2.71
N THR A 178 7.54 12.95 -1.77
CA THR A 178 7.93 12.27 -0.53
C THR A 178 6.74 12.15 0.43
N PHE A 179 6.70 11.08 1.21
CA PHE A 179 5.67 10.90 2.23
C PHE A 179 5.80 11.96 3.34
N SER A 180 4.77 12.72 3.56
CA SER A 180 4.74 13.87 4.47
C SER A 180 3.42 13.98 5.22
N GLU A 181 3.36 14.84 6.24
CA GLU A 181 2.13 15.14 6.98
C GLU A 181 1.00 15.66 6.04
N ARG A 182 1.37 16.32 4.95
CA ARG A 182 0.42 16.77 3.93
C ARG A 182 -0.26 15.58 3.23
N VAL A 183 0.49 14.52 2.94
CA VAL A 183 -0.06 13.29 2.33
C VAL A 183 -1.00 12.59 3.32
N LYS A 184 -0.64 12.49 4.61
CA LYS A 184 -1.50 11.92 5.65
C LYS A 184 -2.85 12.63 5.74
N LYS A 185 -2.85 13.96 5.70
CA LYS A 185 -4.07 14.77 5.68
C LYS A 185 -4.92 14.58 4.43
N ARG A 186 -4.30 14.34 3.27
CA ARG A 186 -5.05 14.03 2.04
C ARG A 186 -5.70 12.64 2.13
N ILE A 187 -5.02 11.65 2.73
CA ILE A 187 -5.57 10.30 2.96
C ILE A 187 -6.81 10.38 3.86
N ASP A 188 -6.76 11.17 4.92
CA ASP A 188 -7.93 11.36 5.79
C ASP A 188 -9.15 11.86 5.02
N ARG A 189 -8.97 12.77 4.09
CA ARG A 189 -10.02 13.38 3.27
C ARG A 189 -10.53 12.55 2.10
N VAL A 190 -9.99 11.34 1.89
CA VAL A 190 -10.53 10.42 0.89
C VAL A 190 -11.95 10.03 1.31
N THR A 191 -12.91 10.31 0.45
CA THR A 191 -14.34 10.04 0.64
C THR A 191 -14.94 9.60 -0.68
N PRO A 192 -16.04 8.83 -0.67
CA PRO A 192 -16.75 8.51 -1.90
C PRO A 192 -17.21 9.78 -2.60
N LEU A 193 -16.99 9.83 -3.89
CA LEU A 193 -17.34 10.96 -4.76
C LEU A 193 -18.45 10.52 -5.72
N HIS A 194 -19.45 11.36 -5.87
CA HIS A 194 -20.56 11.24 -6.82
C HIS A 194 -21.36 9.95 -6.81
N ALA A 195 -22.65 10.08 -6.57
CA ALA A 195 -23.61 9.04 -6.89
C ALA A 195 -23.79 9.00 -8.43
N THR A 196 -23.24 7.95 -9.04
CA THR A 196 -23.60 7.62 -10.43
C THR A 196 -25.06 7.22 -10.46
N ARG A 197 -25.91 8.06 -11.05
CA ARG A 197 -27.22 7.66 -11.54
C ARG A 197 -27.15 7.35 -13.01
#